data_8dfeb5a273f22527e7299624e34c374a
#
_entry.id   8dfeb5a273f22527e7299624e34c374a
#
_cell.length_a   1.000
_cell.length_b   1.000
_cell.length_c   1.000
_cell.angle_alpha   90.00
_cell.angle_beta   90.00
_cell.angle_gamma   90.00
#
_symmetry.space_group_name_H-M   'P 1'
#
loop_
_entity.id
_entity.type
_entity.pdbx_description
1 polymer ?
#
loop_
_entity_poly.entity_id
_entity_poly.type
_entity_poly.pdbx_seq_one_letter_code
_entity_poly.pdbx_strand_id
1 'polypeptide(L)'
;MKHSWLLENFNYAVNLIDNDNFPNCLIITGNKSIGKKDLAKEISKYYLKADDDTQNVEDDINLKIIKTEDGSKSIKIDQVRELLEKIYLKTDKRIIYIEDAEKLNINSSNALLKILEEPPLGTKFIITTSKISSIIPTILSRSTVIKCNNPSQDDINAYLNELEDIDIDNYYVLSNLNSSSVNSSFYEKKFSLINDFFYDMDDVIDSSENIINFSKKFSAYNIEHIINMLLFIIINFQKSNLLRNNTSFFDDNDNTLKAYNSKKLNLIYDKLISIKKNIGIIQNNETILFSICILLKKLAKAK
;
A
#
# COMPACT_ATOMS: atom_id res chain seq x y z
N MET A 1 -4.84 -6.38 17.41
CA MET A 1 -4.28 -5.51 16.33
C MET A 1 -3.21 -6.24 15.56
N LYS A 2 -3.30 -6.29 14.24
CA LYS A 2 -2.40 -7.07 13.37
C LYS A 2 -0.95 -6.58 13.32
N HIS A 3 -0.70 -5.30 13.59
CA HIS A 3 0.59 -4.66 13.37
C HIS A 3 1.17 -4.15 14.68
N SER A 4 2.17 -4.86 15.23
CA SER A 4 2.81 -4.53 16.52
C SER A 4 3.37 -3.11 16.55
N TRP A 5 3.95 -2.63 15.45
CA TRP A 5 4.52 -1.29 15.33
C TRP A 5 3.50 -0.14 15.35
N LEU A 6 2.20 -0.45 15.25
CA LEU A 6 1.11 0.54 15.38
C LEU A 6 0.42 0.48 16.74
N LEU A 7 0.86 -0.41 17.64
CA LEU A 7 0.23 -0.60 18.94
C LEU A 7 0.29 0.67 19.80
N GLU A 8 1.40 1.39 19.79
CA GLU A 8 1.51 2.66 20.51
C GLU A 8 0.52 3.71 19.99
N ASN A 9 0.37 3.79 18.66
CA ASN A 9 -0.59 4.69 18.02
C ASN A 9 -2.04 4.32 18.37
N PHE A 10 -2.33 3.02 18.43
CA PHE A 10 -3.64 2.52 18.84
C PHE A 10 -3.90 2.84 20.31
N ASN A 11 -2.97 2.51 21.21
CA ASN A 11 -3.10 2.78 22.65
C ASN A 11 -3.26 4.29 22.94
N TYR A 12 -2.57 5.14 22.19
CA TYR A 12 -2.77 6.58 22.28
C TYR A 12 -4.19 6.99 21.93
N ALA A 13 -4.76 6.46 20.83
CA ALA A 13 -6.12 6.75 20.43
C ALA A 13 -7.15 6.20 21.44
N VAL A 14 -6.93 4.99 21.98
CA VAL A 14 -7.75 4.39 23.04
C VAL A 14 -7.76 5.29 24.28
N ASN A 15 -6.59 5.76 24.70
CA ASN A 15 -6.49 6.67 25.85
C ASN A 15 -7.30 7.97 25.64
N LEU A 16 -7.30 8.53 24.43
CA LEU A 16 -8.14 9.68 24.10
C LEU A 16 -9.63 9.36 24.19
N ILE A 17 -10.03 8.15 23.77
CA ILE A 17 -11.43 7.71 23.83
C ILE A 17 -11.88 7.52 25.29
N ASP A 18 -11.08 6.83 26.08
CA ASP A 18 -11.42 6.47 27.47
C ASP A 18 -11.49 7.69 28.39
N ASN A 19 -10.73 8.74 28.08
CA ASN A 19 -10.75 10.02 28.79
C ASN A 19 -11.73 11.05 28.23
N ASP A 20 -12.65 10.66 27.34
CA ASP A 20 -13.59 11.54 26.64
C ASP A 20 -12.94 12.73 25.87
N ASN A 21 -11.68 12.58 25.53
CA ASN A 21 -10.87 13.58 24.79
C ASN A 21 -10.66 13.23 23.31
N PHE A 22 -11.42 12.27 22.79
CA PHE A 22 -11.27 11.89 21.38
C PHE A 22 -11.64 13.06 20.46
N PRO A 23 -10.73 13.49 19.56
CA PRO A 23 -10.93 14.69 18.76
C PRO A 23 -12.11 14.52 17.79
N ASN A 24 -12.66 15.63 17.30
CA ASN A 24 -13.66 15.59 16.25
C ASN A 24 -13.10 15.06 14.93
N CYS A 25 -11.82 15.31 14.68
CA CYS A 25 -11.11 14.78 13.51
C CYS A 25 -9.73 14.25 13.93
N LEU A 26 -9.49 12.98 13.64
CA LEU A 26 -8.20 12.30 13.81
C LEU A 26 -7.59 12.03 12.44
N ILE A 27 -6.38 12.52 12.19
CA ILE A 27 -5.62 12.20 10.99
C ILE A 27 -4.51 11.20 11.32
N ILE A 28 -4.52 10.07 10.63
CA ILE A 28 -3.49 9.04 10.71
C ILE A 28 -2.60 9.17 9.48
N THR A 29 -1.34 9.56 9.67
CA THR A 29 -0.40 9.77 8.58
C THR A 29 0.82 8.88 8.71
N GLY A 30 1.42 8.53 7.57
CA GLY A 30 2.61 7.68 7.48
C GLY A 30 2.75 7.10 6.08
N ASN A 31 3.84 6.39 5.81
CA ASN A 31 4.10 5.83 4.49
C ASN A 31 2.96 4.91 4.02
N LYS A 32 2.88 4.72 2.70
CA LYS A 32 1.91 3.76 2.14
C LYS A 32 2.15 2.37 2.75
N SER A 33 1.07 1.62 2.93
CA SER A 33 1.10 0.19 3.25
C SER A 33 1.64 -0.22 4.63
N ILE A 34 1.79 0.72 5.57
CA ILE A 34 2.22 0.41 6.95
C ILE A 34 1.07 0.01 7.88
N GLY A 35 -0.13 -0.28 7.37
CA GLY A 35 -1.28 -0.70 8.17
C GLY A 35 -2.17 0.44 8.69
N LYS A 36 -2.08 1.68 8.13
CA LYS A 36 -2.93 2.81 8.56
C LYS A 36 -4.42 2.54 8.47
N LYS A 37 -4.86 1.76 7.46
CA LYS A 37 -6.26 1.37 7.28
C LYS A 37 -6.73 0.47 8.41
N ASP A 38 -5.90 -0.51 8.76
CA ASP A 38 -6.21 -1.44 9.85
C ASP A 38 -6.26 -0.69 11.18
N LEU A 39 -5.31 0.23 11.41
CA LEU A 39 -5.34 1.10 12.60
C LEU A 39 -6.62 1.95 12.66
N ALA A 40 -7.04 2.55 11.54
CA ALA A 40 -8.28 3.34 11.49
C ALA A 40 -9.51 2.50 11.80
N LYS A 41 -9.58 1.27 11.28
CA LYS A 41 -10.67 0.33 11.56
C LYS A 41 -10.69 -0.12 13.01
N GLU A 42 -9.54 -0.48 13.58
CA GLU A 42 -9.45 -0.88 15.00
C GLU A 42 -9.85 0.26 15.95
N ILE A 43 -9.41 1.49 15.67
CA ILE A 43 -9.84 2.68 16.44
C ILE A 43 -11.36 2.89 16.29
N SER A 44 -11.90 2.72 15.07
CA SER A 44 -13.34 2.84 14.83
C SER A 44 -14.12 1.80 15.58
N LYS A 45 -13.67 0.53 15.57
CA LYS A 45 -14.28 -0.58 16.33
C LYS A 45 -14.32 -0.27 17.82
N TYR A 46 -13.20 0.19 18.37
CA TYR A 46 -13.11 0.54 19.77
C TYR A 46 -14.04 1.69 20.16
N TYR A 47 -14.07 2.76 19.37
CA TYR A 47 -14.93 3.91 19.59
C TYR A 47 -16.42 3.56 19.55
N LEU A 48 -16.83 2.77 18.57
CA LEU A 48 -18.22 2.35 18.39
C LEU A 48 -18.65 1.28 19.39
N LYS A 49 -17.71 0.66 20.10
CA LYS A 49 -17.95 -0.51 20.96
C LYS A 49 -18.61 -1.66 20.20
N ALA A 50 -18.17 -1.87 18.95
CA ALA A 50 -18.66 -2.96 18.12
C ALA A 50 -18.27 -4.31 18.75
N ASP A 51 -19.23 -5.25 18.78
CA ASP A 51 -19.02 -6.58 19.37
C ASP A 51 -17.91 -7.32 18.62
N ASP A 52 -17.10 -8.11 19.35
CA ASP A 52 -16.01 -8.90 18.77
C ASP A 52 -16.50 -9.97 17.77
N ASP A 53 -17.77 -10.38 17.86
CA ASP A 53 -18.39 -11.34 16.95
C ASP A 53 -18.73 -10.75 15.55
N THR A 54 -18.72 -9.43 15.37
CA THR A 54 -18.84 -8.84 14.02
C THR A 54 -17.51 -9.01 13.29
N GLN A 55 -17.46 -10.01 12.39
CA GLN A 55 -16.25 -10.38 11.63
C GLN A 55 -15.67 -9.21 10.80
N ASN A 56 -16.46 -8.16 10.55
CA ASN A 56 -15.99 -7.02 9.77
C ASN A 56 -16.61 -5.72 10.28
N VAL A 57 -15.81 -4.83 10.85
CA VAL A 57 -16.28 -3.52 11.32
C VAL A 57 -16.86 -2.65 10.21
N GLU A 58 -16.56 -2.96 8.95
CA GLU A 58 -17.11 -2.25 7.78
C GLU A 58 -18.63 -2.45 7.62
N ASP A 59 -19.18 -3.51 8.23
CA ASP A 59 -20.62 -3.81 8.19
C ASP A 59 -21.40 -3.03 9.27
N ASP A 60 -20.72 -2.32 10.19
CA ASP A 60 -21.37 -1.50 11.20
C ASP A 60 -22.10 -0.31 10.55
N ILE A 61 -23.38 -0.19 10.86
CA ILE A 61 -24.23 0.89 10.33
C ILE A 61 -23.72 2.29 10.72
N ASN A 62 -23.01 2.39 11.84
CA ASN A 62 -22.44 3.63 12.36
C ASN A 62 -21.03 3.94 11.84
N LEU A 63 -20.41 3.04 11.09
CA LEU A 63 -19.19 3.30 10.35
C LEU A 63 -19.54 3.65 8.89
N LYS A 64 -19.14 4.83 8.46
CA LYS A 64 -19.27 5.25 7.05
C LYS A 64 -17.89 5.46 6.46
N ILE A 65 -17.59 4.73 5.39
CA ILE A 65 -16.27 4.77 4.73
C ILE A 65 -16.40 5.52 3.42
N ILE A 66 -15.58 6.55 3.25
CA ILE A 66 -15.38 7.25 1.98
C ILE A 66 -14.04 6.81 1.41
N LYS A 67 -14.07 6.22 0.23
CA LYS A 67 -12.90 5.80 -0.54
C LYS A 67 -13.12 6.04 -2.02
N THR A 68 -12.07 5.93 -2.81
CA THR A 68 -12.23 5.99 -4.28
C THR A 68 -13.11 4.84 -4.77
N GLU A 69 -14.02 5.15 -5.69
CA GLU A 69 -14.78 4.15 -6.44
C GLU A 69 -13.87 3.37 -7.39
N ASP A 70 -14.27 2.16 -7.74
CA ASP A 70 -13.53 1.33 -8.68
C ASP A 70 -13.34 2.07 -10.01
N GLY A 71 -12.10 2.09 -10.49
CA GLY A 71 -11.71 2.81 -11.70
C GLY A 71 -11.53 4.33 -11.53
N SER A 72 -11.82 4.92 -10.36
CA SER A 72 -11.61 6.34 -10.09
C SER A 72 -10.25 6.60 -9.43
N LYS A 73 -9.59 7.71 -9.83
CA LYS A 73 -8.33 8.16 -9.20
C LYS A 73 -8.54 9.16 -8.06
N SER A 74 -9.76 9.64 -7.87
CA SER A 74 -10.09 10.67 -6.87
C SER A 74 -11.42 10.40 -6.18
N ILE A 75 -11.55 10.90 -4.96
CA ILE A 75 -12.82 10.94 -4.22
C ILE A 75 -13.61 12.13 -4.73
N LYS A 76 -14.81 11.87 -5.27
CA LYS A 76 -15.67 12.88 -5.87
C LYS A 76 -16.44 13.67 -4.80
N ILE A 77 -16.77 14.92 -5.11
CA ILE A 77 -17.53 15.79 -4.21
C ILE A 77 -18.92 15.21 -3.90
N ASP A 78 -19.54 14.51 -4.85
CA ASP A 78 -20.88 13.95 -4.68
C ASP A 78 -20.91 12.84 -3.62
N GLN A 79 -19.84 12.02 -3.52
CA GLN A 79 -19.69 11.04 -2.44
C GLN A 79 -19.69 11.71 -1.05
N VAL A 80 -19.01 12.85 -0.96
CA VAL A 80 -18.94 13.63 0.29
C VAL A 80 -20.30 14.24 0.60
N ARG A 81 -20.98 14.83 -0.39
CA ARG A 81 -22.31 15.43 -0.22
C ARG A 81 -23.36 14.40 0.19
N GLU A 82 -23.42 13.27 -0.48
CA GLU A 82 -24.33 12.18 -0.14
C GLU A 82 -24.17 11.72 1.30
N LEU A 83 -22.93 11.60 1.76
CA LEU A 83 -22.66 11.31 3.16
C LEU A 83 -23.18 12.40 4.07
N LEU A 84 -22.90 13.68 3.74
CA LEU A 84 -23.31 14.83 4.56
C LEU A 84 -24.83 14.94 4.71
N GLU A 85 -25.59 14.58 3.69
CA GLU A 85 -27.07 14.53 3.78
C GLU A 85 -27.56 13.49 4.79
N LYS A 86 -26.84 12.36 4.90
CA LYS A 86 -27.21 11.25 5.79
C LYS A 86 -26.67 11.41 7.23
N ILE A 87 -25.72 12.32 7.45
CA ILE A 87 -25.02 12.43 8.73
C ILE A 87 -25.89 13.00 9.85
N TYR A 88 -26.97 13.72 9.52
CA TYR A 88 -27.86 14.34 10.49
C TYR A 88 -28.89 13.37 11.10
N LEU A 89 -28.90 12.10 10.66
CA LEU A 89 -29.69 11.07 11.33
C LEU A 89 -29.17 10.87 12.75
N LYS A 90 -30.03 10.93 13.75
CA LYS A 90 -29.65 10.78 15.16
C LYS A 90 -29.02 9.41 15.41
N THR A 91 -27.85 9.43 16.03
CA THR A 91 -27.14 8.26 16.53
C THR A 91 -26.30 8.68 17.72
N ASP A 92 -26.06 7.79 18.68
CA ASP A 92 -25.25 8.07 19.86
C ASP A 92 -23.76 8.18 19.50
N LYS A 93 -23.30 7.34 18.59
CA LYS A 93 -21.92 7.33 18.10
C LYS A 93 -21.87 7.03 16.62
N ARG A 94 -20.97 7.71 15.91
CA ARG A 94 -20.69 7.49 14.49
C ARG A 94 -19.24 7.80 14.17
N ILE A 95 -18.65 6.98 13.33
CA ILE A 95 -17.35 7.25 12.70
C ILE A 95 -17.55 7.47 11.20
N ILE A 96 -16.92 8.52 10.70
CA ILE A 96 -16.75 8.76 9.27
C ILE A 96 -15.26 8.57 8.97
N TYR A 97 -14.97 7.50 8.26
CA TYR A 97 -13.62 7.15 7.88
C TYR A 97 -13.36 7.56 6.42
N ILE A 98 -12.37 8.44 6.21
CA ILE A 98 -11.93 8.89 4.89
C ILE A 98 -10.59 8.21 4.59
N GLU A 99 -10.62 7.30 3.62
CA GLU A 99 -9.46 6.54 3.21
C GLU A 99 -8.66 7.28 2.14
N ASP A 100 -7.32 7.33 2.31
CA ASP A 100 -6.40 7.95 1.35
C ASP A 100 -6.80 9.39 0.98
N ALA A 101 -6.91 10.28 1.97
CA ALA A 101 -7.42 11.64 1.78
C ALA A 101 -6.58 12.50 0.83
N GLU A 102 -5.37 12.09 0.45
CA GLU A 102 -4.62 12.68 -0.66
C GLU A 102 -5.34 12.54 -2.02
N LYS A 103 -6.38 11.70 -2.08
CA LYS A 103 -7.23 11.53 -3.27
C LYS A 103 -8.46 12.46 -3.27
N LEU A 104 -8.68 13.23 -2.20
CA LEU A 104 -9.70 14.29 -2.18
C LEU A 104 -9.28 15.41 -3.13
N ASN A 105 -10.20 15.87 -3.98
CA ASN A 105 -9.99 17.11 -4.71
C ASN A 105 -10.31 18.33 -3.81
N ILE A 106 -9.97 19.52 -4.25
CA ILE A 106 -10.16 20.77 -3.48
C ILE A 106 -11.63 20.96 -3.11
N ASN A 107 -12.56 20.67 -4.03
CA ASN A 107 -13.99 20.84 -3.80
C ASN A 107 -14.53 19.85 -2.75
N SER A 108 -14.09 18.59 -2.82
CA SER A 108 -14.41 17.56 -1.82
C SER A 108 -13.85 17.92 -0.45
N SER A 109 -12.62 18.44 -0.39
CA SER A 109 -12.00 18.90 0.85
C SER A 109 -12.74 20.09 1.46
N ASN A 110 -13.13 21.06 0.66
CA ASN A 110 -13.89 22.21 1.12
C ASN A 110 -15.31 21.83 1.60
N ALA A 111 -15.94 20.83 0.98
CA ALA A 111 -17.24 20.34 1.43
C ALA A 111 -17.18 19.73 2.85
N LEU A 112 -16.04 19.15 3.23
CA LEU A 112 -15.83 18.58 4.56
C LEU A 112 -15.63 19.64 5.65
N LEU A 113 -15.12 20.84 5.31
CA LEU A 113 -14.74 21.84 6.32
C LEU A 113 -15.88 22.19 7.26
N LYS A 114 -17.07 22.48 6.69
CA LYS A 114 -18.23 22.90 7.47
C LYS A 114 -18.63 21.86 8.53
N ILE A 115 -18.57 20.59 8.20
CA ILE A 115 -18.95 19.51 9.11
C ILE A 115 -17.84 19.14 10.10
N LEU A 116 -16.58 19.40 9.74
CA LEU A 116 -15.45 19.22 10.66
C LEU A 116 -15.41 20.31 11.73
N GLU A 117 -15.92 21.51 11.43
CA GLU A 117 -16.05 22.59 12.41
C GLU A 117 -17.12 22.27 13.47
N GLU A 118 -18.28 21.86 13.03
CA GLU A 118 -19.44 21.58 13.88
C GLU A 118 -20.05 20.21 13.54
N PRO A 119 -19.39 19.10 13.91
CA PRO A 119 -19.91 17.77 13.63
C PRO A 119 -21.18 17.51 14.46
N PRO A 120 -22.17 16.78 13.92
CA PRO A 120 -23.31 16.34 14.68
C PRO A 120 -22.87 15.56 15.92
N LEU A 121 -23.69 15.64 16.98
CA LEU A 121 -23.39 15.00 18.27
C LEU A 121 -23.05 13.51 18.07
N GLY A 122 -22.00 13.05 18.73
CA GLY A 122 -21.53 11.66 18.63
C GLY A 122 -20.77 11.29 17.35
N THR A 123 -20.67 12.22 16.37
CA THR A 123 -19.95 11.98 15.11
C THR A 123 -18.50 12.37 15.23
N LYS A 124 -17.60 11.45 14.85
CA LYS A 124 -16.16 11.66 14.78
C LYS A 124 -15.62 11.31 13.39
N PHE A 125 -14.52 11.93 13.00
CA PHE A 125 -13.85 11.69 11.73
C PHE A 125 -12.51 11.03 11.95
N ILE A 126 -12.21 10.02 11.14
CA ILE A 126 -10.88 9.43 11.04
C ILE A 126 -10.45 9.56 9.58
N ILE A 127 -9.25 10.08 9.36
CA ILE A 127 -8.71 10.36 8.02
C ILE A 127 -7.36 9.65 7.90
N THR A 128 -7.16 8.83 6.89
CA THR A 128 -5.83 8.29 6.59
C THR A 128 -5.21 9.01 5.40
N THR A 129 -3.91 9.25 5.47
CA THR A 129 -3.15 9.82 4.35
C THR A 129 -1.71 9.31 4.34
N SER A 130 -1.15 9.15 3.15
CA SER A 130 0.28 8.88 2.96
C SER A 130 1.08 10.16 2.70
N LYS A 131 0.39 11.28 2.49
CA LYS A 131 1.00 12.56 2.15
C LYS A 131 0.31 13.69 2.90
N ILE A 132 0.77 13.98 4.12
CA ILE A 132 0.17 15.01 4.98
C ILE A 132 0.12 16.40 4.30
N SER A 133 1.10 16.70 3.45
CA SER A 133 1.16 17.97 2.69
C SER A 133 0.07 18.13 1.62
N SER A 134 -0.67 17.07 1.30
CA SER A 134 -1.81 17.16 0.39
C SER A 134 -3.12 17.55 1.10
N ILE A 135 -3.14 17.48 2.43
CA ILE A 135 -4.30 17.88 3.23
C ILE A 135 -4.29 19.41 3.37
N ILE A 136 -5.42 20.03 3.08
CA ILE A 136 -5.53 21.48 3.16
C ILE A 136 -5.32 21.98 4.60
N PRO A 137 -4.64 23.11 4.79
CA PRO A 137 -4.28 23.62 6.13
C PRO A 137 -5.49 23.80 7.06
N THR A 138 -6.65 24.13 6.50
CA THR A 138 -7.90 24.31 7.25
C THR A 138 -8.46 23.02 7.86
N ILE A 139 -8.23 21.85 7.24
CA ILE A 139 -8.52 20.54 7.85
C ILE A 139 -7.48 20.22 8.92
N LEU A 140 -6.19 20.43 8.61
CA LEU A 140 -5.11 20.16 9.56
C LEU A 140 -5.27 20.93 10.88
N SER A 141 -5.65 22.21 10.81
CA SER A 141 -5.81 23.06 12.01
C SER A 141 -6.94 22.62 12.94
N ARG A 142 -7.87 21.77 12.46
CA ARG A 142 -9.01 21.24 13.20
C ARG A 142 -8.87 19.77 13.57
N SER A 143 -7.70 19.22 13.33
CA SER A 143 -7.45 17.78 13.48
C SER A 143 -6.32 17.51 14.45
N THR A 144 -6.44 16.40 15.17
CA THR A 144 -5.30 15.78 15.87
C THR A 144 -4.60 14.84 14.91
N VAL A 145 -3.27 14.90 14.84
CA VAL A 145 -2.49 14.11 13.91
C VAL A 145 -1.72 13.02 14.65
N ILE A 146 -1.93 11.78 14.28
CA ILE A 146 -1.13 10.62 14.67
C ILE A 146 -0.17 10.30 13.52
N LYS A 147 1.14 10.34 13.79
CA LYS A 147 2.16 9.94 12.84
C LYS A 147 2.56 8.50 13.09
N CYS A 148 2.30 7.64 12.13
CA CYS A 148 2.76 6.25 12.14
C CYS A 148 4.17 6.16 11.58
N ASN A 149 5.09 5.59 12.36
CA ASN A 149 6.45 5.31 11.92
C ASN A 149 6.48 4.05 11.03
N ASN A 150 7.53 3.92 10.24
CA ASN A 150 7.79 2.68 9.53
C ASN A 150 8.11 1.58 10.55
N PRO A 151 7.69 0.34 10.28
CA PRO A 151 8.10 -0.80 11.09
C PRO A 151 9.63 -0.94 11.06
N SER A 152 10.21 -1.34 12.19
CA SER A 152 11.59 -1.78 12.26
C SER A 152 11.77 -3.13 11.56
N GLN A 153 13.04 -3.52 11.34
CA GLN A 153 13.36 -4.85 10.83
C GLN A 153 12.79 -5.96 11.75
N ASP A 154 12.92 -5.76 13.07
CA ASP A 154 12.46 -6.71 14.07
C ASP A 154 10.94 -6.83 14.12
N ASP A 155 10.21 -5.71 13.98
CA ASP A 155 8.75 -5.72 13.89
C ASP A 155 8.26 -6.53 12.70
N ILE A 156 8.90 -6.34 11.55
CA ILE A 156 8.52 -7.06 10.34
C ILE A 156 8.87 -8.55 10.47
N ASN A 157 10.04 -8.88 11.04
CA ASN A 157 10.43 -10.27 11.32
C ASN A 157 9.43 -10.96 12.27
N ALA A 158 9.06 -10.29 13.37
CA ALA A 158 8.09 -10.81 14.32
C ALA A 158 6.74 -11.07 13.64
N TYR A 159 6.28 -10.11 12.84
CA TYR A 159 5.03 -10.23 12.09
C TYR A 159 5.03 -11.39 11.09
N LEU A 160 6.13 -11.57 10.36
CA LEU A 160 6.27 -12.66 9.39
C LEU A 160 6.36 -14.03 10.07
N ASN A 161 6.96 -14.10 11.26
CA ASN A 161 7.01 -15.34 12.06
C ASN A 161 5.63 -15.77 12.60
N GLU A 162 4.70 -14.84 12.77
CA GLU A 162 3.31 -15.13 13.13
C GLU A 162 2.47 -15.67 11.96
N LEU A 163 2.97 -15.51 10.74
CA LEU A 163 2.33 -16.03 9.53
C LEU A 163 2.91 -17.43 9.25
N GLU A 164 2.11 -18.47 9.42
CA GLU A 164 2.52 -19.89 9.47
C GLU A 164 3.32 -20.40 8.26
N ASP A 165 3.38 -19.68 7.11
CA ASP A 165 3.91 -20.22 5.84
C ASP A 165 4.91 -19.31 5.08
N ILE A 166 5.64 -18.41 5.75
CA ILE A 166 6.59 -17.54 5.05
C ILE A 166 8.02 -17.83 5.46
N ASP A 167 8.84 -18.20 4.47
CA ASP A 167 10.29 -18.36 4.62
C ASP A 167 10.94 -17.00 4.98
N ILE A 168 11.71 -17.00 6.06
CA ILE A 168 12.36 -15.80 6.63
C ILE A 168 13.35 -15.17 5.64
N ASP A 169 13.97 -15.97 4.77
CA ASP A 169 14.90 -15.49 3.74
C ASP A 169 14.20 -14.62 2.68
N ASN A 170 12.90 -14.76 2.53
CA ASN A 170 12.08 -13.96 1.65
C ASN A 170 11.64 -12.61 2.26
N TYR A 171 11.99 -12.36 3.51
CA TYR A 171 11.66 -11.18 4.29
C TYR A 171 12.03 -9.85 3.62
N TYR A 172 13.21 -9.75 3.00
CA TYR A 172 13.65 -8.52 2.34
C TYR A 172 12.80 -8.14 1.13
N VAL A 173 12.24 -9.12 0.45
CA VAL A 173 11.28 -8.87 -0.64
C VAL A 173 10.00 -8.27 -0.09
N LEU A 174 9.52 -8.79 1.05
CA LEU A 174 8.27 -8.37 1.67
C LEU A 174 8.36 -6.98 2.31
N SER A 175 9.48 -6.65 2.93
CA SER A 175 9.66 -5.37 3.62
C SER A 175 9.65 -4.16 2.69
N ASN A 176 9.95 -4.35 1.42
CA ASN A 176 10.01 -3.28 0.42
C ASN A 176 8.90 -3.37 -0.65
N LEU A 177 8.22 -4.51 -0.75
CA LEU A 177 6.99 -4.59 -1.51
C LEU A 177 5.93 -3.88 -0.68
N ASN A 178 5.51 -2.70 -1.09
CA ASN A 178 4.41 -1.98 -0.47
C ASN A 178 3.25 -2.94 -0.17
N SER A 179 3.20 -3.48 1.03
CA SER A 179 2.21 -4.45 1.46
C SER A 179 0.93 -3.71 1.82
N SER A 180 0.11 -3.38 0.84
CA SER A 180 -1.12 -2.60 1.07
C SER A 180 -2.29 -3.41 1.61
N SER A 181 -2.15 -4.70 1.79
CA SER A 181 -3.08 -5.55 2.53
C SER A 181 -2.41 -6.89 2.77
N VAL A 182 -2.03 -7.12 3.99
CA VAL A 182 -1.38 -8.35 4.38
C VAL A 182 -2.45 -9.40 4.64
N ASN A 183 -2.85 -10.09 3.57
CA ASN A 183 -3.49 -11.39 3.66
C ASN A 183 -2.42 -12.44 3.41
N SER A 184 -2.35 -13.50 4.22
CA SER A 184 -1.44 -14.63 4.01
C SER A 184 -1.52 -15.15 2.56
N SER A 185 -2.71 -15.29 2.01
CA SER A 185 -2.93 -15.68 0.61
C SER A 185 -2.35 -14.72 -0.44
N PHE A 186 -2.12 -13.47 -0.10
CA PHE A 186 -1.50 -12.50 -0.99
C PHE A 186 0.02 -12.71 -1.08
N TYR A 187 0.64 -13.09 0.03
CA TYR A 187 2.07 -13.39 0.07
C TYR A 187 2.38 -14.69 -0.65
N GLU A 188 1.63 -15.76 -0.41
CA GLU A 188 1.77 -17.01 -1.14
C GLU A 188 1.69 -16.79 -2.66
N LYS A 189 0.70 -16.01 -3.12
CA LYS A 189 0.57 -15.66 -4.53
C LYS A 189 1.71 -14.80 -5.06
N LYS A 190 2.28 -13.90 -4.25
CA LYS A 190 3.41 -13.06 -4.69
C LYS A 190 4.71 -13.83 -4.80
N PHE A 191 4.96 -14.81 -3.94
CA PHE A 191 6.17 -15.64 -4.01
C PHE A 191 6.16 -16.55 -5.22
N SER A 192 5.06 -17.26 -5.45
CA SER A 192 4.90 -18.03 -6.67
C SER A 192 5.06 -17.12 -7.89
N LEU A 193 4.51 -15.90 -7.85
CA LEU A 193 4.65 -14.92 -8.91
C LEU A 193 6.11 -14.51 -9.19
N ILE A 194 6.92 -14.31 -8.14
CA ILE A 194 8.33 -13.93 -8.31
C ILE A 194 9.11 -15.08 -8.94
N ASN A 195 8.95 -16.29 -8.41
CA ASN A 195 9.63 -17.47 -8.94
C ASN A 195 9.19 -17.76 -10.38
N ASP A 196 7.90 -17.73 -10.65
CA ASP A 196 7.35 -17.90 -12.00
C ASP A 196 7.86 -16.80 -12.95
N PHE A 197 7.95 -15.56 -12.46
CA PHE A 197 8.44 -14.43 -13.26
C PHE A 197 9.88 -14.63 -13.68
N PHE A 198 10.77 -15.05 -12.78
CA PHE A 198 12.16 -15.28 -13.09
C PHE A 198 12.38 -16.52 -13.94
N TYR A 199 11.67 -17.61 -13.65
CA TYR A 199 11.74 -18.83 -14.46
C TYR A 199 11.32 -18.56 -15.92
N ASP A 200 10.20 -17.89 -16.12
CA ASP A 200 9.74 -17.53 -17.46
C ASP A 200 10.62 -16.45 -18.12
N MET A 201 11.30 -15.61 -17.32
CA MET A 201 12.20 -14.58 -17.83
C MET A 201 13.49 -15.17 -18.42
N ASP A 202 14.01 -16.25 -17.86
CA ASP A 202 15.15 -16.98 -18.44
C ASP A 202 14.82 -17.46 -19.85
N ASP A 203 13.62 -18.05 -20.03
CA ASP A 203 13.12 -18.46 -21.35
C ASP A 203 12.97 -17.27 -22.31
N VAL A 204 12.56 -16.10 -21.82
CA VAL A 204 12.42 -14.87 -22.62
C VAL A 204 13.78 -14.33 -23.06
N ILE A 205 14.81 -14.42 -22.23
CA ILE A 205 16.17 -13.99 -22.57
C ILE A 205 16.73 -14.85 -23.67
N ASP A 206 16.47 -16.15 -23.65
CA ASP A 206 16.99 -17.10 -24.62
C ASP A 206 16.21 -17.12 -25.94
N SER A 207 14.88 -17.01 -25.90
CA SER A 207 14.00 -17.08 -27.06
C SER A 207 13.12 -15.84 -27.19
N SER A 208 12.98 -15.31 -28.46
CA SER A 208 12.12 -14.14 -28.72
C SER A 208 10.63 -14.49 -28.81
N GLU A 209 10.29 -15.77 -29.05
CA GLU A 209 8.92 -16.23 -29.23
C GLU A 209 8.13 -16.20 -27.92
N ASN A 210 8.84 -16.29 -26.79
CA ASN A 210 8.22 -16.37 -25.47
C ASN A 210 7.81 -15.00 -24.89
N ILE A 211 8.28 -13.86 -25.46
CA ILE A 211 7.97 -12.51 -24.93
C ILE A 211 6.47 -12.23 -24.92
N ILE A 212 5.74 -12.64 -25.97
CA ILE A 212 4.30 -12.38 -26.09
C ILE A 212 3.53 -13.20 -25.05
N ASN A 213 3.87 -14.47 -24.89
CA ASN A 213 3.22 -15.34 -23.90
C ASN A 213 3.51 -14.87 -22.47
N PHE A 214 4.74 -14.49 -22.18
CA PHE A 214 5.14 -13.87 -20.93
C PHE A 214 4.33 -12.61 -20.63
N SER A 215 4.27 -11.67 -21.57
CA SER A 215 3.53 -10.41 -21.40
C SER A 215 2.04 -10.64 -21.16
N LYS A 216 1.43 -11.61 -21.85
CA LYS A 216 0.03 -12.00 -21.61
C LYS A 216 -0.17 -12.62 -20.24
N LYS A 217 0.68 -13.57 -19.84
CA LYS A 217 0.59 -14.26 -18.54
C LYS A 217 0.63 -13.25 -17.38
N PHE A 218 1.59 -12.31 -17.42
CA PHE A 218 1.79 -11.36 -16.34
C PHE A 218 0.96 -10.08 -16.45
N SER A 219 0.28 -9.81 -17.57
CA SER A 219 -0.62 -8.64 -17.72
C SER A 219 -1.85 -8.71 -16.82
N ALA A 220 -2.22 -9.89 -16.32
CA ALA A 220 -3.29 -10.08 -15.35
C ALA A 220 -2.95 -9.53 -13.95
N TYR A 221 -1.67 -9.27 -13.68
CA TYR A 221 -1.21 -8.74 -12.41
C TYR A 221 -1.10 -7.22 -12.44
N ASN A 222 -1.13 -6.60 -11.25
CA ASN A 222 -0.92 -5.16 -11.14
C ASN A 222 0.51 -4.79 -11.60
N ILE A 223 0.61 -4.03 -12.68
CA ILE A 223 1.89 -3.66 -13.29
C ILE A 223 2.78 -2.83 -12.36
N GLU A 224 2.20 -1.98 -11.51
CA GLU A 224 2.96 -1.21 -10.54
C GLU A 224 3.64 -2.13 -9.51
N HIS A 225 2.97 -3.21 -9.11
CA HIS A 225 3.55 -4.22 -8.21
C HIS A 225 4.71 -4.97 -8.86
N ILE A 226 4.60 -5.34 -10.15
CA ILE A 226 5.68 -6.00 -10.87
C ILE A 226 6.90 -5.07 -10.98
N ILE A 227 6.68 -3.81 -11.33
CA ILE A 227 7.77 -2.83 -11.43
C ILE A 227 8.44 -2.60 -10.06
N ASN A 228 7.65 -2.48 -8.98
CA ASN A 228 8.20 -2.33 -7.63
C ASN A 228 9.02 -3.54 -7.21
N MET A 229 8.55 -4.74 -7.54
CA MET A 229 9.26 -6.00 -7.33
C MET A 229 10.62 -5.99 -8.06
N LEU A 230 10.64 -5.66 -9.34
CA LEU A 230 11.88 -5.60 -10.12
C LEU A 230 12.87 -4.54 -9.58
N LEU A 231 12.38 -3.35 -9.24
CA LEU A 231 13.22 -2.30 -8.64
C LEU A 231 13.86 -2.77 -7.33
N PHE A 232 13.07 -3.42 -6.48
CA PHE A 232 13.54 -3.97 -5.23
C PHE A 232 14.63 -5.03 -5.44
N ILE A 233 14.38 -5.99 -6.33
CA ILE A 233 15.33 -7.07 -6.62
C ILE A 233 16.66 -6.51 -7.14
N ILE A 234 16.62 -5.55 -8.07
CA ILE A 234 17.83 -4.90 -8.61
C ILE A 234 18.64 -4.22 -7.49
N ILE A 235 17.99 -3.47 -6.60
CA ILE A 235 18.66 -2.77 -5.50
C ILE A 235 19.35 -3.78 -4.57
N ASN A 236 18.63 -4.83 -4.17
CA ASN A 236 19.18 -5.80 -3.21
C ASN A 236 20.25 -6.68 -3.83
N PHE A 237 20.12 -7.05 -5.10
CA PHE A 237 21.20 -7.75 -5.82
C PHE A 237 22.48 -6.88 -5.92
N GLN A 238 22.34 -5.59 -6.19
CA GLN A 238 23.49 -4.69 -6.19
C GLN A 238 24.12 -4.53 -4.80
N LYS A 239 23.30 -4.45 -3.75
CA LYS A 239 23.77 -4.39 -2.36
C LYS A 239 24.49 -5.67 -1.95
N SER A 240 23.96 -6.86 -2.27
CA SER A 240 24.60 -8.15 -1.95
C SER A 240 25.95 -8.30 -2.63
N ASN A 241 26.06 -7.88 -3.89
CA ASN A 241 27.31 -7.87 -4.63
C ASN A 241 28.37 -6.93 -4.02
N LEU A 242 27.94 -5.77 -3.48
CA LEU A 242 28.85 -4.82 -2.82
C LEU A 242 29.29 -5.31 -1.44
N LEU A 243 28.40 -5.94 -0.68
CA LEU A 243 28.65 -6.38 0.70
C LEU A 243 29.26 -7.78 0.78
N ARG A 244 29.37 -8.52 -0.33
CA ARG A 244 29.79 -9.94 -0.39
C ARG A 244 29.02 -10.85 0.57
N ASN A 245 27.79 -10.50 0.92
CA ASN A 245 26.89 -11.29 1.74
C ASN A 245 26.02 -12.12 0.79
N ASN A 246 26.22 -13.44 0.78
CA ASN A 246 25.30 -14.36 0.12
C ASN A 246 24.00 -14.35 0.93
N THR A 247 22.94 -13.78 0.37
CA THR A 247 21.59 -13.97 0.90
C THR A 247 20.93 -15.07 0.06
N SER A 248 20.41 -16.10 0.72
CA SER A 248 19.86 -17.31 0.08
C SER A 248 18.78 -17.03 -0.98
N PHE A 249 18.10 -15.90 -0.88
CA PHE A 249 17.08 -15.47 -1.85
C PHE A 249 17.61 -15.33 -3.28
N PHE A 250 18.89 -14.98 -3.47
CA PHE A 250 19.47 -14.77 -4.79
C PHE A 250 20.11 -16.02 -5.38
N ASP A 251 20.33 -17.08 -4.58
CA ASP A 251 21.03 -18.29 -5.03
C ASP A 251 20.27 -19.03 -6.14
N ASP A 252 18.94 -19.11 -6.04
CA ASP A 252 18.10 -19.78 -7.05
C ASP A 252 17.81 -18.91 -8.28
N ASN A 253 17.72 -17.58 -8.10
CA ASN A 253 17.39 -16.62 -9.18
C ASN A 253 18.62 -15.87 -9.72
N ASP A 254 19.81 -16.24 -9.28
CA ASP A 254 21.05 -15.50 -9.54
C ASP A 254 21.50 -15.55 -11.00
N ASN A 255 21.14 -16.60 -11.73
CA ASN A 255 21.57 -16.78 -13.13
C ASN A 255 21.04 -15.69 -14.05
N THR A 256 19.77 -15.30 -13.91
CA THR A 256 19.17 -14.23 -14.71
C THR A 256 19.82 -12.88 -14.42
N LEU A 257 20.07 -12.57 -13.15
CA LEU A 257 20.64 -11.28 -12.75
C LEU A 257 22.16 -11.21 -13.00
N LYS A 258 22.88 -12.34 -12.93
CA LYS A 258 24.31 -12.43 -13.28
C LYS A 258 24.60 -12.09 -14.75
N ALA A 259 23.60 -12.18 -15.63
CA ALA A 259 23.74 -11.73 -17.01
C ALA A 259 23.97 -10.21 -17.15
N TYR A 260 23.72 -9.45 -16.05
CA TYR A 260 23.79 -7.99 -16.06
C TYR A 260 24.93 -7.48 -15.17
N ASN A 261 25.78 -6.62 -15.71
CA ASN A 261 26.73 -5.86 -14.88
C ASN A 261 26.03 -4.66 -14.20
N SER A 262 26.69 -4.05 -13.21
CA SER A 262 26.12 -2.93 -12.44
C SER A 262 25.67 -1.75 -13.30
N LYS A 263 26.35 -1.46 -14.42
CA LYS A 263 25.94 -0.38 -15.34
C LYS A 263 24.62 -0.70 -16.03
N LYS A 264 24.43 -1.93 -16.48
CA LYS A 264 23.21 -2.40 -17.11
C LYS A 264 22.06 -2.41 -16.13
N LEU A 265 22.28 -2.88 -14.89
CA LEU A 265 21.27 -2.85 -13.82
C LEU A 265 20.82 -1.43 -13.50
N ASN A 266 21.73 -0.45 -13.45
CA ASN A 266 21.36 0.96 -13.29
C ASN A 266 20.50 1.47 -14.43
N LEU A 267 20.82 1.12 -15.69
CA LEU A 267 19.99 1.51 -16.84
C LEU A 267 18.60 0.89 -16.78
N ILE A 268 18.49 -0.38 -16.35
CA ILE A 268 17.19 -1.04 -16.15
C ILE A 268 16.41 -0.31 -15.07
N TYR A 269 17.06 -0.02 -13.94
CA TYR A 269 16.47 0.69 -12.82
C TYR A 269 15.89 2.06 -13.23
N ASP A 270 16.69 2.90 -13.87
CA ASP A 270 16.26 4.23 -14.33
C ASP A 270 15.08 4.15 -15.31
N LYS A 271 15.10 3.14 -16.18
CA LYS A 271 14.02 2.93 -17.15
C LYS A 271 12.74 2.47 -16.46
N LEU A 272 12.83 1.57 -15.48
CA LEU A 272 11.68 1.13 -14.68
C LEU A 272 11.07 2.30 -13.88
N ILE A 273 11.88 3.18 -13.29
CA ILE A 273 11.40 4.40 -12.63
C ILE A 273 10.67 5.32 -13.63
N SER A 274 11.22 5.48 -14.85
CA SER A 274 10.56 6.26 -15.89
C SER A 274 9.22 5.67 -16.31
N ILE A 275 9.14 4.35 -16.48
CA ILE A 275 7.90 3.65 -16.81
C ILE A 275 6.89 3.82 -15.66
N LYS A 276 7.32 3.64 -14.41
CA LYS A 276 6.47 3.81 -13.21
C LYS A 276 5.82 5.19 -13.15
N LYS A 277 6.56 6.25 -13.45
CA LYS A 277 6.03 7.63 -13.50
C LYS A 277 4.93 7.81 -14.55
N ASN A 278 4.95 7.03 -15.62
CA ASN A 278 4.06 7.15 -16.78
C ASN A 278 2.96 6.08 -16.83
N ILE A 279 2.85 5.18 -15.85
CA ILE A 279 1.82 4.12 -15.80
C ILE A 279 0.41 4.70 -15.99
N GLY A 280 0.14 5.89 -15.44
CA GLY A 280 -1.17 6.54 -15.57
C GLY A 280 -1.54 7.00 -16.99
N ILE A 281 -0.56 7.07 -17.89
CA ILE A 281 -0.72 7.52 -19.29
C ILE A 281 -0.87 6.31 -20.23
N ILE A 282 -0.17 5.21 -19.92
CA ILE A 282 -0.18 3.99 -20.71
C ILE A 282 -1.28 3.08 -20.18
N GLN A 283 -2.32 2.84 -20.99
CA GLN A 283 -3.51 2.10 -20.57
C GLN A 283 -3.40 0.57 -20.66
N ASN A 284 -2.33 0.02 -21.25
CA ASN A 284 -2.21 -1.42 -21.50
C ASN A 284 -1.02 -2.03 -20.77
N ASN A 285 -1.30 -2.87 -19.76
CA ASN A 285 -0.29 -3.59 -18.98
C ASN A 285 0.58 -4.52 -19.84
N GLU A 286 -0.01 -5.17 -20.84
CA GLU A 286 0.71 -6.08 -21.75
C GLU A 286 1.80 -5.33 -22.53
N THR A 287 1.50 -4.13 -23.01
CA THR A 287 2.46 -3.27 -23.73
C THR A 287 3.62 -2.84 -22.83
N ILE A 288 3.34 -2.52 -21.57
CA ILE A 288 4.37 -2.17 -20.58
C ILE A 288 5.28 -3.36 -20.33
N LEU A 289 4.72 -4.53 -20.06
CA LEU A 289 5.49 -5.76 -19.82
C LEU A 289 6.33 -6.14 -21.03
N PHE A 290 5.76 -6.07 -22.23
CA PHE A 290 6.49 -6.30 -23.46
C PHE A 290 7.72 -5.37 -23.60
N SER A 291 7.56 -4.10 -23.25
CA SER A 291 8.66 -3.12 -23.25
C SER A 291 9.74 -3.47 -22.23
N ILE A 292 9.35 -3.92 -21.05
CA ILE A 292 10.26 -4.36 -19.98
C ILE A 292 11.04 -5.60 -20.44
N CYS A 293 10.37 -6.60 -21.02
CA CYS A 293 11.01 -7.82 -21.55
C CYS A 293 12.04 -7.51 -22.64
N ILE A 294 11.69 -6.64 -23.60
CA ILE A 294 12.63 -6.20 -24.65
C ILE A 294 13.85 -5.52 -24.04
N LEU A 295 13.64 -4.64 -23.05
CA LEU A 295 14.73 -3.95 -22.36
C LEU A 295 15.68 -4.94 -21.69
N LEU A 296 15.12 -5.88 -20.91
CA LEU A 296 15.89 -6.90 -20.19
C LEU A 296 16.68 -7.77 -21.19
N LYS A 297 16.01 -8.29 -22.21
CA LYS A 297 16.66 -9.11 -23.25
C LYS A 297 17.77 -8.37 -24.00
N LYS A 298 17.53 -7.13 -24.39
CA LYS A 298 18.53 -6.32 -25.11
C LYS A 298 19.78 -6.10 -24.27
N LEU A 299 19.60 -5.81 -22.97
CA LEU A 299 20.72 -5.55 -22.07
C LEU A 299 21.45 -6.84 -21.63
N ALA A 300 20.77 -7.98 -21.55
CA ALA A 300 21.39 -9.25 -21.28
C ALA A 300 22.37 -9.65 -22.40
N LYS A 301 21.97 -9.48 -23.67
CA LYS A 301 22.75 -9.86 -24.86
C LYS A 301 23.81 -8.83 -25.31
N ALA A 302 23.78 -7.60 -24.79
CA ALA A 302 24.79 -6.60 -25.11
C ALA A 302 26.12 -6.95 -24.43
N LYS A 303 27.16 -7.25 -25.20
CA LYS A 303 28.53 -7.48 -24.69
C LYS A 303 29.16 -6.19 -24.18
#